data_7eede8faa13cc4bd1b37e08f4002b558
#
_entry.id   7eede8faa13cc4bd1b37e08f4002b558
#
_cell.length_a   1.000
_cell.length_b   1.000
_cell.length_c   1.000
_cell.angle_alpha   90.00
_cell.angle_beta   90.00
_cell.angle_gamma   90.00
#
_symmetry.space_group_name_H-M   'P 1'
#
loop_
_entity.id
_entity.type
_entity.pdbx_description
1 polymer ?
#
loop_
_entity_poly.entity_id
_entity_poly.type
_entity_poly.pdbx_seq_one_letter_code
_entity_poly.pdbx_strand_id
1 'polypeptide(L)'
;MKNTKTVLIDKNPGRNSQTFGIARELGTDLDLIHEPSIGVIGNKGDSQCYLGVSKKVNVIHEVLKKRIGKEPNQLAMRLIQPEFSLATSDGIRNGTKEMRYSLIGREVTNDSVCEHLSATGVEGIIAVVACDKPPVGTLAAILEHNRPAIIMSDGSIRPGKDSVTGEPLDIISSYQIAGSKDEDLKKRIALESCPGIGSCGGMFTYNTMQTFIGVIGMQPLHMVSPASEDSRRLNDFPNELVNYLSNLIKKEITPRDIVTRESLRNAIIVAMSVGGSTNVMLHAPELSRAAGYSNFNRDIMSASEFNYLSESVVPVVVNARPFGKYSMVDIDKMGGIQVIVKNLLDAGLLNGDTLTCTGETLSQQVNRLSPSNPDGNVIYSVKKPFKKTGGLRLLGGNLSPEFSAILKLAGVEGGLENGIFKGKAKVFDGEQSLLNTLDNQPENFSNFDMVVVRYEGPVGGPGMPEMLDSTSRITALCREKNIVIGLMTDGRFSGGSVGLVIGHVGPEAAIGGPIALIKDGDTITVDLNENTLVCDELTNFETVNQRKDEWVNECNKNKGIHPAVGIANTRLLNKMRCSAVPAIFGAGMHPNQSVWVYEERVPELSLIHI
;
A
#
# COMPACT_ATOMS: atom_id res chain seq x y z
N MET A 1 -3.37 7.69 29.97
CA MET A 1 -4.66 6.95 29.88
C MET A 1 -5.39 6.96 31.23
N LYS A 2 -6.01 8.03 31.56
CA LYS A 2 -6.91 8.04 32.74
C LYS A 2 -8.15 7.24 32.36
N ASN A 3 -8.31 6.03 32.83
CA ASN A 3 -9.41 5.06 32.65
C ASN A 3 -9.21 3.95 31.62
N THR A 4 -8.13 3.22 31.69
CA THR A 4 -7.92 1.97 30.94
C THR A 4 -8.43 0.73 31.65
N LYS A 5 -9.28 0.86 32.63
CA LYS A 5 -9.96 -0.31 33.19
C LYS A 5 -11.06 -0.74 32.26
N THR A 6 -10.99 -1.97 31.84
CA THR A 6 -11.90 -2.62 30.89
C THR A 6 -13.33 -2.13 31.06
N VAL A 7 -13.82 -1.39 30.08
CA VAL A 7 -15.19 -0.85 30.03
C VAL A 7 -16.26 -1.93 30.21
N LEU A 8 -15.88 -3.20 29.99
CA LEU A 8 -16.77 -4.36 30.09
C LEU A 8 -16.97 -4.88 31.51
N ILE A 9 -16.14 -4.46 32.50
CA ILE A 9 -16.29 -4.92 33.90
C ILE A 9 -16.93 -3.83 34.73
N ASP A 10 -18.19 -3.98 34.98
CA ASP A 10 -18.98 -3.07 35.79
C ASP A 10 -19.72 -3.79 36.93
N LYS A 11 -20.64 -3.09 37.57
CA LYS A 11 -21.43 -3.63 38.65
C LYS A 11 -22.53 -4.61 38.20
N ASN A 12 -22.70 -4.83 36.89
CA ASN A 12 -23.74 -5.72 36.36
C ASN A 12 -23.21 -7.15 36.18
N PRO A 13 -23.62 -8.12 37.00
CA PRO A 13 -23.11 -9.49 36.91
C PRO A 13 -23.48 -10.19 35.61
N GLY A 14 -24.54 -9.78 34.93
CA GLY A 14 -24.92 -10.33 33.62
C GLY A 14 -23.92 -10.00 32.54
N ARG A 15 -23.42 -8.77 32.50
CA ARG A 15 -22.35 -8.35 31.59
C ARG A 15 -21.01 -9.01 31.90
N ASN A 16 -20.72 -9.16 33.19
CA ASN A 16 -19.45 -9.74 33.63
C ASN A 16 -19.38 -11.26 33.44
N SER A 17 -20.50 -11.97 33.40
CA SER A 17 -20.52 -13.44 33.39
C SER A 17 -19.77 -14.04 32.21
N GLN A 18 -19.90 -13.48 30.99
CA GLN A 18 -19.18 -13.95 29.83
C GLN A 18 -17.68 -13.59 29.88
N THR A 19 -17.35 -12.41 30.39
CA THR A 19 -15.94 -11.98 30.56
C THR A 19 -15.21 -12.90 31.54
N PHE A 20 -15.85 -13.26 32.68
CA PHE A 20 -15.31 -14.23 33.62
C PHE A 20 -15.24 -15.65 33.01
N GLY A 21 -16.25 -16.04 32.22
CA GLY A 21 -16.27 -17.31 31.52
C GLY A 21 -15.09 -17.46 30.56
N ILE A 22 -14.87 -16.47 29.69
CA ILE A 22 -13.75 -16.44 28.77
C ILE A 22 -12.42 -16.45 29.51
N ALA A 23 -12.25 -15.62 30.54
CA ALA A 23 -11.02 -15.58 31.33
C ALA A 23 -10.69 -16.95 31.94
N ARG A 24 -11.70 -17.66 32.46
CA ARG A 24 -11.55 -19.02 33.00
C ARG A 24 -11.14 -20.03 31.94
N GLU A 25 -11.79 -20.02 30.78
CA GLU A 25 -11.46 -20.94 29.66
C GLU A 25 -10.06 -20.70 29.09
N LEU A 26 -9.60 -19.44 29.07
CA LEU A 26 -8.25 -19.09 28.67
C LEU A 26 -7.21 -19.34 29.76
N GLY A 27 -7.64 -19.76 30.97
CA GLY A 27 -6.74 -20.00 32.11
C GLY A 27 -6.17 -18.70 32.71
N THR A 28 -6.86 -17.58 32.53
CA THR A 28 -6.51 -16.31 33.17
C THR A 28 -6.92 -16.34 34.64
N ASP A 29 -6.02 -15.93 35.53
CA ASP A 29 -6.31 -15.71 36.93
C ASP A 29 -7.43 -14.65 37.05
N LEU A 30 -8.52 -15.00 37.72
CA LEU A 30 -9.68 -14.11 37.88
C LEU A 30 -9.35 -12.83 38.67
N ASP A 31 -8.30 -12.82 39.48
CA ASP A 31 -7.83 -11.62 40.14
C ASP A 31 -7.22 -10.59 39.17
N LEU A 32 -6.84 -11.04 37.95
CA LEU A 32 -6.35 -10.16 36.87
C LEU A 32 -7.49 -9.62 35.99
N ILE A 33 -8.74 -9.89 36.32
CA ILE A 33 -9.88 -9.49 35.46
C ILE A 33 -10.00 -7.98 35.28
N HIS A 34 -9.48 -7.20 36.22
CA HIS A 34 -9.48 -5.74 36.21
C HIS A 34 -8.21 -5.13 35.60
N GLU A 35 -7.26 -5.98 35.22
CA GLU A 35 -6.02 -5.55 34.59
C GLU A 35 -6.21 -5.29 33.07
N PRO A 36 -5.31 -4.53 32.43
CA PRO A 36 -5.42 -4.23 31.00
C PRO A 36 -5.58 -5.48 30.13
N SER A 37 -6.52 -5.46 29.21
CA SER A 37 -6.78 -6.56 28.29
C SER A 37 -5.90 -6.49 27.06
N ILE A 38 -5.29 -7.63 26.70
CA ILE A 38 -4.36 -7.74 25.57
C ILE A 38 -4.96 -8.63 24.50
N GLY A 39 -5.01 -8.12 23.26
CA GLY A 39 -5.43 -8.85 22.07
C GLY A 39 -4.27 -9.17 21.13
N VAL A 40 -4.35 -10.34 20.50
CA VAL A 40 -3.49 -10.70 19.36
C VAL A 40 -4.38 -10.87 18.15
N ILE A 41 -4.17 -10.05 17.14
CA ILE A 41 -4.94 -10.07 15.90
C ILE A 41 -4.08 -10.51 14.71
N GLY A 42 -4.73 -11.17 13.73
CA GLY A 42 -4.09 -11.56 12.47
C GLY A 42 -5.02 -11.38 11.28
N ASN A 43 -4.45 -11.46 10.09
CA ASN A 43 -5.23 -11.50 8.87
C ASN A 43 -5.29 -12.96 8.38
N LYS A 44 -6.45 -13.43 7.95
CA LYS A 44 -6.66 -14.79 7.48
C LYS A 44 -7.26 -14.80 6.08
N GLY A 45 -6.64 -15.54 5.17
CA GLY A 45 -7.08 -15.63 3.79
C GLY A 45 -6.57 -16.90 3.11
N ASP A 46 -7.09 -17.15 1.92
CA ASP A 46 -6.78 -18.34 1.12
C ASP A 46 -5.71 -18.04 0.06
N SER A 47 -4.50 -17.76 0.53
CA SER A 47 -3.31 -17.64 -0.32
C SER A 47 -2.03 -17.83 0.47
N GLN A 48 -0.92 -18.04 -0.24
CA GLN A 48 0.42 -18.20 0.36
C GLN A 48 0.79 -17.02 1.29
N CYS A 49 0.28 -15.82 1.02
CA CYS A 49 0.54 -14.63 1.84
C CYS A 49 0.08 -14.79 3.29
N TYR A 50 -0.96 -15.61 3.56
CA TYR A 50 -1.60 -15.70 4.88
C TYR A 50 -1.30 -17.01 5.62
N LEU A 51 -0.69 -18.00 4.96
CA LEU A 51 -0.49 -19.34 5.55
C LEU A 51 0.39 -19.31 6.81
N GLY A 52 1.30 -18.34 6.91
CA GLY A 52 2.17 -18.17 8.09
C GLY A 52 1.53 -17.45 9.28
N VAL A 53 0.50 -16.64 9.04
CA VAL A 53 -0.05 -15.70 10.02
C VAL A 53 -0.61 -16.40 11.25
N SER A 54 -1.50 -17.39 11.07
CA SER A 54 -2.17 -18.08 12.20
C SER A 54 -1.16 -18.73 13.13
N LYS A 55 -0.09 -19.32 12.60
CA LYS A 55 0.97 -19.93 13.41
C LYS A 55 1.66 -18.89 14.30
N LYS A 56 2.00 -17.72 13.75
CA LYS A 56 2.68 -16.64 14.47
C LYS A 56 1.76 -16.02 15.54
N VAL A 57 0.49 -15.79 15.21
CA VAL A 57 -0.54 -15.33 16.16
C VAL A 57 -0.63 -16.29 17.36
N ASN A 58 -0.73 -17.60 17.09
CA ASN A 58 -0.82 -18.61 18.14
C ASN A 58 0.44 -18.65 19.01
N VAL A 59 1.64 -18.54 18.43
CA VAL A 59 2.89 -18.51 19.20
C VAL A 59 2.96 -17.26 20.09
N ILE A 60 2.59 -16.09 19.59
CA ILE A 60 2.56 -14.85 20.38
C ILE A 60 1.55 -15.00 21.54
N HIS A 61 0.37 -15.55 21.25
CA HIS A 61 -0.66 -15.79 22.26
C HIS A 61 -0.16 -16.74 23.36
N GLU A 62 0.53 -17.83 23.01
CA GLU A 62 1.13 -18.75 23.98
C GLU A 62 2.25 -18.11 24.81
N VAL A 63 3.07 -17.22 24.20
CA VAL A 63 4.07 -16.45 24.94
C VAL A 63 3.41 -15.52 25.96
N LEU A 64 2.36 -14.81 25.57
CA LEU A 64 1.58 -13.96 26.47
C LEU A 64 0.98 -14.79 27.61
N LYS A 65 0.33 -15.92 27.30
CA LYS A 65 -0.29 -16.82 28.29
C LYS A 65 0.70 -17.28 29.36
N LYS A 66 1.95 -17.60 28.98
CA LYS A 66 3.00 -18.01 29.92
C LYS A 66 3.54 -16.87 30.79
N ARG A 67 3.38 -15.62 30.33
CA ARG A 67 3.93 -14.43 31.00
C ARG A 67 2.93 -13.64 31.81
N ILE A 68 1.65 -13.88 31.63
CA ILE A 68 0.57 -13.26 32.41
C ILE A 68 0.46 -13.97 33.76
N GLY A 69 0.41 -13.20 34.83
CA GLY A 69 0.28 -13.72 36.19
C GLY A 69 0.60 -12.67 37.24
N LYS A 70 0.66 -13.12 38.51
CA LYS A 70 0.92 -12.26 39.68
C LYS A 70 2.35 -12.36 40.24
N GLU A 71 3.09 -13.36 39.83
CA GLU A 71 4.44 -13.58 40.34
C GLU A 71 5.39 -12.42 39.98
N PRO A 72 6.45 -12.19 40.76
CA PRO A 72 7.49 -11.23 40.40
C PRO A 72 7.99 -11.49 38.98
N ASN A 73 7.99 -10.47 38.14
CA ASN A 73 8.33 -10.49 36.71
C ASN A 73 7.25 -11.00 35.74
N GLN A 74 6.04 -11.34 36.19
CA GLN A 74 4.91 -11.58 35.32
C GLN A 74 4.17 -10.29 34.97
N LEU A 75 3.38 -10.33 33.90
CA LEU A 75 2.59 -9.20 33.43
C LEU A 75 1.23 -9.19 34.11
N ALA A 76 0.89 -8.14 34.82
CA ALA A 76 -0.46 -7.92 35.35
C ALA A 76 -1.39 -7.48 34.19
N MET A 77 -1.86 -8.44 33.41
CA MET A 77 -2.68 -8.24 32.21
C MET A 77 -3.69 -9.37 32.07
N ARG A 78 -4.76 -9.12 31.32
CA ARG A 78 -5.78 -10.10 30.95
C ARG A 78 -5.67 -10.43 29.46
N LEU A 79 -5.59 -11.70 29.12
CA LEU A 79 -5.56 -12.17 27.74
C LEU A 79 -6.97 -12.33 27.19
N ILE A 80 -7.18 -11.94 25.95
CA ILE A 80 -8.38 -12.28 25.19
C ILE A 80 -8.07 -13.32 24.10
N GLN A 81 -9.14 -13.91 23.53
CA GLN A 81 -9.03 -14.87 22.44
C GLN A 81 -8.32 -14.24 21.24
N PRO A 82 -7.44 -14.98 20.53
CA PRO A 82 -6.88 -14.51 19.25
C PRO A 82 -7.98 -14.28 18.21
N GLU A 83 -7.88 -13.17 17.49
CA GLU A 83 -8.90 -12.78 16.52
C GLU A 83 -8.30 -12.66 15.11
N PHE A 84 -9.14 -12.87 14.10
CA PHE A 84 -8.71 -12.83 12.70
C PHE A 84 -9.69 -12.05 11.85
N SER A 85 -9.21 -11.01 11.14
CA SER A 85 -9.92 -10.41 10.03
C SER A 85 -9.77 -11.24 8.77
N LEU A 86 -10.83 -11.32 7.96
CA LEU A 86 -10.75 -11.94 6.64
C LEU A 86 -9.99 -11.03 5.67
N ALA A 87 -9.20 -11.64 4.81
CA ALA A 87 -8.36 -10.94 3.86
C ALA A 87 -8.32 -11.67 2.50
N THR A 88 -7.93 -10.94 1.46
CA THR A 88 -7.85 -11.45 0.10
C THR A 88 -6.50 -11.13 -0.52
N SER A 89 -6.00 -11.99 -1.40
CA SER A 89 -4.73 -11.79 -2.10
C SER A 89 -4.91 -11.07 -3.43
N ASP A 90 -4.04 -10.12 -3.72
CA ASP A 90 -3.99 -9.43 -5.01
C ASP A 90 -3.45 -10.34 -6.12
N GLY A 91 -2.46 -11.18 -5.82
CA GLY A 91 -1.81 -12.03 -6.82
C GLY A 91 -2.75 -13.00 -7.56
N ILE A 92 -3.74 -13.58 -6.86
CA ILE A 92 -4.69 -14.53 -7.47
C ILE A 92 -5.74 -13.83 -8.34
N ARG A 93 -6.04 -12.56 -8.11
CA ARG A 93 -7.16 -11.83 -8.72
C ARG A 93 -6.75 -10.86 -9.80
N ASN A 94 -5.47 -10.60 -9.95
CA ASN A 94 -4.96 -9.62 -10.92
C ASN A 94 -5.36 -10.01 -12.35
N GLY A 95 -5.78 -9.03 -13.16
CA GLY A 95 -6.32 -9.25 -14.51
C GLY A 95 -7.77 -9.76 -14.55
N THR A 96 -8.43 -9.92 -13.39
CA THR A 96 -9.84 -10.33 -13.30
C THR A 96 -10.71 -9.24 -12.68
N LYS A 97 -12.02 -9.32 -12.90
CA LYS A 97 -13.01 -8.39 -12.29
C LYS A 97 -13.02 -8.46 -10.75
N GLU A 98 -12.57 -9.57 -10.18
CA GLU A 98 -12.47 -9.80 -8.73
C GLU A 98 -11.35 -8.97 -8.08
N MET A 99 -10.45 -8.38 -8.88
CA MET A 99 -9.41 -7.47 -8.37
C MET A 99 -9.99 -6.20 -7.70
N ARG A 100 -11.25 -5.85 -8.02
CA ARG A 100 -11.99 -4.77 -7.36
C ARG A 100 -12.13 -4.95 -5.85
N TYR A 101 -12.08 -6.19 -5.35
CA TYR A 101 -12.12 -6.48 -3.91
C TYR A 101 -10.79 -6.27 -3.18
N SER A 102 -9.70 -5.98 -3.89
CA SER A 102 -8.39 -5.77 -3.27
C SER A 102 -8.36 -4.54 -2.35
N LEU A 103 -8.65 -3.35 -2.88
CA LEU A 103 -8.66 -2.13 -2.05
C LEU A 103 -9.80 -2.15 -1.03
N ILE A 104 -10.95 -2.68 -1.40
CA ILE A 104 -12.07 -2.91 -0.47
C ILE A 104 -11.63 -3.78 0.71
N GLY A 105 -10.75 -4.76 0.49
CA GLY A 105 -10.16 -5.58 1.55
C GLY A 105 -9.41 -4.75 2.60
N ARG A 106 -8.83 -3.59 2.26
CA ARG A 106 -8.26 -2.63 3.21
C ARG A 106 -9.34 -2.09 4.14
N GLU A 107 -10.46 -1.63 3.58
CA GLU A 107 -11.57 -1.03 4.33
C GLU A 107 -12.30 -2.08 5.19
N VAL A 108 -12.57 -3.26 4.61
CA VAL A 108 -13.20 -4.37 5.37
C VAL A 108 -12.30 -4.82 6.53
N THR A 109 -10.99 -4.83 6.35
CA THR A 109 -10.04 -5.13 7.44
C THR A 109 -10.11 -4.04 8.50
N ASN A 110 -10.12 -2.76 8.12
CA ASN A 110 -10.28 -1.65 9.06
C ASN A 110 -11.57 -1.79 9.84
N ASP A 111 -12.72 -1.89 9.17
CA ASP A 111 -14.05 -2.01 9.80
C ASP A 111 -14.10 -3.20 10.78
N SER A 112 -13.62 -4.38 10.34
CA SER A 112 -13.63 -5.60 11.17
C SER A 112 -12.73 -5.48 12.39
N VAL A 113 -11.55 -4.91 12.26
CA VAL A 113 -10.62 -4.71 13.37
C VAL A 113 -11.15 -3.64 14.32
N CYS A 114 -11.67 -2.52 13.81
CA CYS A 114 -12.30 -1.47 14.63
C CYS A 114 -13.48 -2.01 15.44
N GLU A 115 -14.37 -2.78 14.81
CA GLU A 115 -15.51 -3.41 15.49
C GLU A 115 -15.03 -4.28 16.65
N HIS A 116 -14.08 -5.18 16.36
CA HIS A 116 -13.55 -6.09 17.37
C HIS A 116 -12.89 -5.35 18.54
N LEU A 117 -11.95 -4.44 18.25
CA LEU A 117 -11.23 -3.67 19.28
C LEU A 117 -12.17 -2.83 20.15
N SER A 118 -13.21 -2.25 19.55
CA SER A 118 -14.18 -1.41 20.25
C SER A 118 -15.14 -2.26 21.10
N ALA A 119 -15.64 -3.38 20.55
CA ALA A 119 -16.60 -4.24 21.23
C ALA A 119 -15.96 -5.01 22.39
N THR A 120 -14.71 -5.44 22.27
CA THR A 120 -13.99 -6.18 23.32
C THR A 120 -13.31 -5.28 24.35
N GLY A 121 -13.16 -3.99 24.04
CA GLY A 121 -12.49 -3.02 24.93
C GLY A 121 -11.01 -3.37 25.16
N VAL A 122 -10.32 -3.86 24.13
CA VAL A 122 -8.90 -4.22 24.20
C VAL A 122 -8.04 -3.00 24.45
N GLU A 123 -7.08 -3.11 25.37
CA GLU A 123 -6.24 -2.02 25.82
C GLU A 123 -4.79 -2.12 25.34
N GLY A 124 -4.38 -3.29 24.83
CA GLY A 124 -3.08 -3.49 24.21
C GLY A 124 -3.16 -4.49 23.05
N ILE A 125 -2.46 -4.24 21.94
CA ILE A 125 -2.63 -4.97 20.69
C ILE A 125 -1.27 -5.41 20.13
N ILE A 126 -1.18 -6.70 19.76
CA ILE A 126 -0.15 -7.19 18.85
C ILE A 126 -0.84 -7.67 17.58
N ALA A 127 -0.50 -7.09 16.43
CA ALA A 127 -1.09 -7.46 15.14
C ALA A 127 -0.07 -8.14 14.23
N VAL A 128 -0.40 -9.32 13.70
CA VAL A 128 0.37 -10.02 12.66
C VAL A 128 -0.30 -9.81 11.32
N VAL A 129 0.38 -9.16 10.39
CA VAL A 129 -0.21 -8.70 9.12
C VAL A 129 0.54 -9.25 7.91
N ALA A 130 -0.20 -9.51 6.84
CA ALA A 130 0.32 -10.04 5.58
C ALA A 130 -0.37 -9.42 4.37
N CYS A 131 0.24 -9.58 3.19
CA CYS A 131 -0.23 -9.07 1.91
C CYS A 131 -0.27 -7.53 1.83
N ASP A 132 -0.87 -6.95 0.81
CA ASP A 132 -0.73 -5.53 0.46
C ASP A 132 -1.67 -4.59 1.23
N LYS A 133 -2.91 -4.99 1.45
CA LYS A 133 -3.98 -4.13 1.96
C LYS A 133 -4.27 -4.31 3.45
N PRO A 134 -4.30 -5.55 4.00
CA PRO A 134 -4.58 -5.76 5.42
C PRO A 134 -3.62 -5.04 6.38
N PRO A 135 -2.30 -4.90 6.09
CA PRO A 135 -1.42 -4.13 6.97
C PRO A 135 -1.85 -2.68 7.16
N VAL A 136 -2.31 -2.05 6.07
CA VAL A 136 -2.78 -0.65 6.09
C VAL A 136 -4.13 -0.55 6.79
N GLY A 137 -5.08 -1.45 6.48
CA GLY A 137 -6.38 -1.48 7.15
C GLY A 137 -6.26 -1.74 8.65
N THR A 138 -5.42 -2.69 9.06
CA THR A 138 -5.15 -2.99 10.47
C THR A 138 -4.51 -1.81 11.20
N LEU A 139 -3.52 -1.14 10.55
CA LEU A 139 -2.89 0.04 11.17
C LEU A 139 -3.87 1.22 11.26
N ALA A 140 -4.73 1.44 10.26
CA ALA A 140 -5.74 2.48 10.32
C ALA A 140 -6.69 2.26 11.50
N ALA A 141 -7.20 1.03 11.70
CA ALA A 141 -8.03 0.66 12.84
C ALA A 141 -7.30 0.87 14.20
N ILE A 142 -6.03 0.50 14.28
CA ILE A 142 -5.19 0.71 15.46
C ILE A 142 -5.03 2.21 15.77
N LEU A 143 -4.82 3.04 14.74
CA LEU A 143 -4.72 4.50 14.88
C LEU A 143 -6.04 5.12 15.35
N GLU A 144 -7.17 4.66 14.80
CA GLU A 144 -8.49 5.15 15.20
C GLU A 144 -8.84 4.74 16.63
N HIS A 145 -8.53 3.50 17.01
CA HIS A 145 -8.72 3.00 18.38
C HIS A 145 -7.75 3.65 19.38
N ASN A 146 -6.55 3.97 18.95
CA ASN A 146 -5.50 4.68 19.68
C ASN A 146 -5.16 4.10 21.05
N ARG A 147 -4.97 2.78 21.13
CA ARG A 147 -4.45 2.05 22.29
C ARG A 147 -3.06 1.51 22.00
N PRO A 148 -2.19 1.31 23.01
CA PRO A 148 -0.86 0.75 22.81
C PRO A 148 -0.87 -0.45 21.87
N ALA A 149 -0.09 -0.39 20.81
CA ALA A 149 -0.11 -1.42 19.78
C ALA A 149 1.25 -1.58 19.09
N ILE A 150 1.49 -2.80 18.59
CA ILE A 150 2.65 -3.14 17.78
C ILE A 150 2.20 -4.01 16.61
N ILE A 151 2.77 -3.74 15.45
CA ILE A 151 2.59 -4.56 14.26
C ILE A 151 3.81 -5.45 14.04
N MET A 152 3.58 -6.68 13.60
CA MET A 152 4.59 -7.56 13.04
C MET A 152 4.15 -8.01 11.65
N SER A 153 4.97 -7.80 10.64
CA SER A 153 4.73 -8.39 9.32
C SER A 153 4.89 -9.91 9.37
N ASP A 154 4.08 -10.65 8.59
CA ASP A 154 4.29 -12.10 8.40
C ASP A 154 5.63 -12.40 7.73
N GLY A 155 6.09 -11.52 6.86
CA GLY A 155 7.32 -11.63 6.11
C GLY A 155 7.11 -11.97 4.63
N SER A 156 8.16 -11.74 3.83
CA SER A 156 8.13 -12.02 2.40
C SER A 156 8.40 -13.51 2.10
N ILE A 157 7.87 -13.96 0.96
CA ILE A 157 8.20 -15.26 0.38
C ILE A 157 9.66 -15.26 -0.13
N ARG A 158 10.33 -16.38 -0.07
CA ARG A 158 11.64 -16.55 -0.73
C ARG A 158 11.45 -16.58 -2.25
N PRO A 159 12.42 -16.07 -3.03
CA PRO A 159 12.35 -16.15 -4.48
C PRO A 159 12.36 -17.60 -4.96
N GLY A 160 11.62 -17.86 -6.03
CA GLY A 160 11.73 -19.10 -6.79
C GLY A 160 13.00 -19.14 -7.61
N LYS A 161 13.20 -20.24 -8.35
CA LYS A 161 14.35 -20.44 -9.22
C LYS A 161 13.92 -21.21 -10.47
N ASP A 162 14.20 -20.66 -11.63
CA ASP A 162 13.99 -21.37 -12.90
C ASP A 162 14.95 -22.57 -12.97
N SER A 163 14.39 -23.78 -13.05
CA SER A 163 15.15 -25.04 -13.10
C SER A 163 16.02 -25.18 -14.36
N VAL A 164 15.71 -24.44 -15.42
CA VAL A 164 16.46 -24.50 -16.70
C VAL A 164 17.56 -23.44 -16.75
N THR A 165 17.24 -22.18 -16.40
CA THR A 165 18.20 -21.07 -16.52
C THR A 165 18.95 -20.79 -15.22
N GLY A 166 18.43 -21.24 -14.08
CA GLY A 166 18.97 -20.94 -12.76
C GLY A 166 18.63 -19.54 -12.24
N GLU A 167 17.90 -18.73 -13.02
CA GLU A 167 17.55 -17.35 -12.66
C GLU A 167 16.50 -17.31 -11.54
N PRO A 168 16.56 -16.31 -10.65
CA PRO A 168 15.57 -16.14 -9.59
C PRO A 168 14.22 -15.69 -10.18
N LEU A 169 13.14 -16.32 -9.70
CA LEU A 169 11.77 -16.07 -10.11
C LEU A 169 10.94 -15.44 -8.98
N ASP A 170 9.89 -14.72 -9.36
CA ASP A 170 8.83 -14.22 -8.49
C ASP A 170 7.49 -14.17 -9.23
N ILE A 171 6.45 -13.65 -8.58
CA ILE A 171 5.11 -13.50 -9.16
C ILE A 171 5.12 -12.65 -10.45
N ILE A 172 6.00 -11.63 -10.54
CA ILE A 172 6.12 -10.78 -11.73
C ILE A 172 6.64 -11.57 -12.92
N SER A 173 7.59 -12.49 -12.68
CA SER A 173 8.11 -13.40 -13.71
C SER A 173 6.97 -14.22 -14.37
N SER A 174 6.00 -14.70 -13.57
CA SER A 174 4.84 -15.43 -14.10
C SER A 174 3.91 -14.54 -14.95
N TYR A 175 3.66 -13.30 -14.51
CA TYR A 175 2.83 -12.37 -15.30
C TYR A 175 3.51 -11.94 -16.61
N GLN A 176 4.82 -11.75 -16.61
CA GLN A 176 5.57 -11.34 -17.81
C GLN A 176 5.50 -12.36 -18.95
N ILE A 177 5.32 -13.64 -18.64
CA ILE A 177 5.18 -14.69 -19.65
C ILE A 177 3.73 -15.05 -20.00
N ALA A 178 2.74 -14.38 -19.41
CA ALA A 178 1.32 -14.70 -19.61
C ALA A 178 0.91 -14.72 -21.10
N GLY A 179 1.48 -13.82 -21.92
CA GLY A 179 1.27 -13.76 -23.37
C GLY A 179 2.08 -14.75 -24.21
N SER A 180 2.96 -15.57 -23.60
CA SER A 180 3.76 -16.57 -24.35
C SER A 180 2.86 -17.65 -24.97
N LYS A 181 3.24 -18.15 -26.14
CA LYS A 181 2.60 -19.32 -26.78
C LYS A 181 3.18 -20.66 -26.31
N ASP A 182 4.24 -20.64 -25.52
CA ASP A 182 4.87 -21.83 -24.96
C ASP A 182 4.19 -22.21 -23.64
N GLU A 183 3.29 -23.17 -23.70
CA GLU A 183 2.52 -23.64 -22.53
C GLU A 183 3.38 -24.39 -21.51
N ASP A 184 4.46 -25.07 -21.94
CA ASP A 184 5.39 -25.76 -21.03
C ASP A 184 6.21 -24.73 -20.24
N LEU A 185 6.66 -23.67 -20.88
CA LEU A 185 7.30 -22.54 -20.22
C LEU A 185 6.37 -21.88 -19.21
N LYS A 186 5.12 -21.55 -19.59
CA LYS A 186 4.14 -20.98 -18.67
C LYS A 186 3.95 -21.84 -17.43
N LYS A 187 3.69 -23.13 -17.63
CA LYS A 187 3.48 -24.09 -16.55
C LYS A 187 4.69 -24.17 -15.63
N ARG A 188 5.90 -24.29 -16.18
CA ARG A 188 7.15 -24.36 -15.40
C ARG A 188 7.34 -23.11 -14.55
N ILE A 189 7.30 -21.93 -15.17
CA ILE A 189 7.49 -20.67 -14.46
C ILE A 189 6.41 -20.45 -13.38
N ALA A 190 5.14 -20.79 -13.67
CA ALA A 190 4.07 -20.69 -12.68
C ALA A 190 4.31 -21.59 -11.46
N LEU A 191 4.83 -22.80 -11.65
CA LEU A 191 5.13 -23.74 -10.56
C LEU A 191 6.36 -23.33 -9.73
N GLU A 192 7.35 -22.68 -10.36
CA GLU A 192 8.64 -22.40 -9.76
C GLU A 192 8.77 -20.97 -9.18
N SER A 193 7.86 -20.05 -9.51
CA SER A 193 7.98 -18.62 -9.15
C SER A 193 7.78 -18.32 -7.66
N CYS A 194 6.87 -19.04 -7.00
CA CYS A 194 6.45 -18.72 -5.63
C CYS A 194 6.51 -19.95 -4.72
N PRO A 195 7.70 -20.45 -4.36
CA PRO A 195 7.83 -21.60 -3.46
C PRO A 195 7.64 -21.20 -2.00
N GLY A 196 6.91 -21.98 -1.21
CA GLY A 196 6.77 -21.76 0.24
C GLY A 196 5.65 -20.76 0.59
N ILE A 197 5.82 -20.06 1.71
CA ILE A 197 4.83 -19.15 2.29
C ILE A 197 5.39 -17.74 2.44
N GLY A 198 4.50 -16.75 2.48
CA GLY A 198 4.81 -15.35 2.69
C GLY A 198 4.24 -14.42 1.61
N SER A 199 4.33 -13.14 1.85
CA SER A 199 3.90 -12.10 0.92
C SER A 199 4.97 -11.85 -0.16
N CYS A 200 4.66 -11.05 -1.20
CA CYS A 200 5.56 -10.82 -2.34
C CYS A 200 6.99 -10.47 -1.92
N GLY A 201 8.00 -11.03 -2.64
CA GLY A 201 9.42 -10.92 -2.26
C GLY A 201 10.15 -9.68 -2.77
N GLY A 202 9.63 -8.96 -3.79
CA GLY A 202 10.22 -7.71 -4.28
C GLY A 202 9.82 -6.48 -3.46
N MET A 203 10.41 -5.32 -3.77
CA MET A 203 10.00 -4.02 -3.20
C MET A 203 8.71 -3.52 -3.87
N PHE A 204 7.70 -4.40 -3.87
CA PHE A 204 6.34 -4.14 -4.34
C PHE A 204 5.52 -3.48 -3.24
N THR A 205 4.19 -3.42 -3.39
CA THR A 205 3.32 -2.72 -2.43
C THR A 205 3.48 -3.26 -1.00
N TYR A 206 3.50 -4.59 -0.81
CA TYR A 206 3.68 -5.18 0.51
C TYR A 206 4.96 -4.71 1.21
N ASN A 207 6.13 -4.94 0.63
CA ASN A 207 7.40 -4.59 1.28
C ASN A 207 7.61 -3.07 1.38
N THR A 208 7.07 -2.28 0.44
CA THR A 208 7.02 -0.82 0.56
C THR A 208 6.24 -0.41 1.82
N MET A 209 5.05 -0.98 2.02
CA MET A 209 4.22 -0.62 3.17
C MET A 209 4.76 -1.19 4.49
N GLN A 210 5.38 -2.38 4.49
CA GLN A 210 6.05 -2.89 5.70
C GLN A 210 7.25 -2.03 6.08
N THR A 211 8.05 -1.58 5.10
CA THR A 211 9.13 -0.62 5.32
C THR A 211 8.57 0.71 5.84
N PHE A 212 7.50 1.21 5.26
CA PHE A 212 6.78 2.40 5.69
C PHE A 212 6.32 2.27 7.16
N ILE A 213 5.64 1.16 7.50
CA ILE A 213 5.14 0.88 8.87
C ILE A 213 6.30 0.76 9.87
N GLY A 214 7.43 0.18 9.47
CA GLY A 214 8.64 0.14 10.29
C GLY A 214 9.22 1.52 10.56
N VAL A 215 9.29 2.37 9.54
CA VAL A 215 9.89 3.72 9.64
C VAL A 215 8.99 4.70 10.38
N ILE A 216 7.66 4.63 10.23
CA ILE A 216 6.76 5.42 11.10
C ILE A 216 6.80 4.97 12.56
N GLY A 217 7.48 3.87 12.87
CA GLY A 217 7.69 3.40 14.22
C GLY A 217 6.67 2.38 14.75
N MET A 218 5.71 1.90 13.94
CA MET A 218 4.67 0.95 14.41
C MET A 218 5.08 -0.52 14.33
N GLN A 219 6.25 -0.82 13.74
CA GLN A 219 6.89 -2.14 13.72
C GLN A 219 8.38 -1.98 14.04
N PRO A 220 9.01 -2.86 14.85
CA PRO A 220 10.45 -2.83 15.06
C PRO A 220 11.21 -3.05 13.74
N LEU A 221 12.21 -2.21 13.44
CA LEU A 221 12.91 -2.20 12.14
C LEU A 221 13.48 -3.57 11.75
N HIS A 222 14.10 -4.29 12.70
CA HIS A 222 14.72 -5.60 12.45
C HIS A 222 13.71 -6.72 12.18
N MET A 223 12.42 -6.48 12.42
CA MET A 223 11.35 -7.43 12.15
C MET A 223 10.73 -7.26 10.74
N VAL A 224 11.12 -6.25 9.98
CA VAL A 224 10.54 -5.98 8.65
C VAL A 224 11.04 -6.95 7.59
N SER A 225 12.36 -7.04 7.43
CA SER A 225 13.01 -7.70 6.30
C SER A 225 13.00 -9.24 6.31
N PRO A 226 13.02 -9.94 7.45
CA PRO A 226 13.10 -11.40 7.47
C PRO A 226 11.97 -12.06 6.69
N ALA A 227 12.28 -13.18 6.01
CA ALA A 227 11.27 -13.97 5.29
C ALA A 227 10.18 -14.51 6.24
N SER A 228 9.02 -14.91 5.69
CA SER A 228 7.93 -15.49 6.49
C SER A 228 8.35 -16.77 7.21
N GLU A 229 9.23 -17.58 6.59
CA GLU A 229 9.75 -18.84 7.14
C GLU A 229 10.97 -18.65 8.07
N ASP A 230 11.39 -17.42 8.32
CA ASP A 230 12.52 -17.16 9.21
C ASP A 230 12.21 -17.58 10.66
N SER A 231 13.11 -18.38 11.24
CA SER A 231 12.91 -18.92 12.59
C SER A 231 12.78 -17.84 13.68
N ARG A 232 13.39 -16.67 13.50
CA ARG A 232 13.28 -15.53 14.42
C ARG A 232 11.82 -15.11 14.66
N ARG A 233 10.94 -15.26 13.64
CA ARG A 233 9.52 -14.90 13.72
C ARG A 233 8.71 -15.77 14.69
N LEU A 234 9.20 -16.96 14.99
CA LEU A 234 8.53 -17.89 15.91
C LEU A 234 9.27 -18.01 17.24
N ASN A 235 10.58 -17.81 17.26
CA ASN A 235 11.41 -18.07 18.44
C ASN A 235 11.75 -16.78 19.22
N ASP A 236 12.16 -15.71 18.53
CA ASP A 236 12.72 -14.53 19.16
C ASP A 236 11.70 -13.38 19.22
N PHE A 237 11.11 -13.02 18.08
CA PHE A 237 10.21 -11.86 17.95
C PHE A 237 8.99 -11.90 18.88
N PRO A 238 8.32 -13.05 19.14
CA PRO A 238 7.19 -13.09 20.06
C PRO A 238 7.52 -12.57 21.45
N ASN A 239 8.68 -12.92 21.99
CA ASN A 239 9.11 -12.43 23.30
C ASN A 239 9.45 -10.93 23.30
N GLU A 240 10.10 -10.45 22.23
CA GLU A 240 10.41 -9.04 22.08
C GLU A 240 9.12 -8.19 21.96
N LEU A 241 8.16 -8.62 21.15
CA LEU A 241 6.88 -7.94 20.97
C LEU A 241 6.12 -7.79 22.29
N VAL A 242 6.09 -8.85 23.10
CA VAL A 242 5.44 -8.82 24.41
C VAL A 242 6.15 -7.86 25.36
N ASN A 243 7.50 -7.81 25.33
CA ASN A 243 8.28 -6.84 26.10
C ASN A 243 7.98 -5.39 25.68
N TYR A 244 7.99 -5.12 24.37
CA TYR A 244 7.72 -3.78 23.84
C TYR A 244 6.29 -3.34 24.18
N LEU A 245 5.28 -4.20 23.96
CA LEU A 245 3.90 -3.86 24.30
C LEU A 245 3.73 -3.55 25.79
N SER A 246 4.32 -4.38 26.67
CA SER A 246 4.32 -4.12 28.11
C SER A 246 4.90 -2.76 28.47
N ASN A 247 5.99 -2.37 27.81
CA ASN A 247 6.63 -1.07 27.99
C ASN A 247 5.74 0.08 27.50
N LEU A 248 5.08 -0.08 26.32
CA LEU A 248 4.15 0.92 25.81
C LEU A 248 2.98 1.14 26.75
N ILE A 249 2.38 0.07 27.29
CA ILE A 249 1.29 0.16 28.25
C ILE A 249 1.73 0.87 29.52
N LYS A 250 2.90 0.50 30.08
CA LYS A 250 3.44 1.12 31.29
C LYS A 250 3.74 2.60 31.13
N LYS A 251 4.21 3.00 29.95
CA LYS A 251 4.55 4.39 29.61
C LYS A 251 3.39 5.17 29.02
N GLU A 252 2.23 4.53 28.85
CA GLU A 252 1.04 5.12 28.22
C GLU A 252 1.27 5.66 26.80
N ILE A 253 2.18 5.03 26.04
CA ILE A 253 2.50 5.42 24.66
C ILE A 253 1.45 4.82 23.73
N THR A 254 0.77 5.68 22.98
CA THR A 254 -0.27 5.31 22.02
C THR A 254 0.21 5.39 20.56
N PRO A 255 -0.48 4.77 19.60
CA PRO A 255 -0.12 4.86 18.18
C PRO A 255 -0.02 6.30 17.64
N ARG A 256 -0.88 7.23 18.12
CA ARG A 256 -0.83 8.64 17.69
C ARG A 256 0.31 9.45 18.32
N ASP A 257 0.95 8.94 19.38
CA ASP A 257 2.20 9.51 19.89
C ASP A 257 3.40 9.10 19.01
N ILE A 258 3.29 7.98 18.30
CA ILE A 258 4.31 7.43 17.40
C ILE A 258 4.11 7.95 15.97
N VAL A 259 2.87 7.91 15.47
CA VAL A 259 2.54 8.30 14.09
C VAL A 259 2.29 9.82 14.05
N THR A 260 3.36 10.55 13.89
CA THR A 260 3.40 12.01 13.81
C THR A 260 3.65 12.48 12.37
N ARG A 261 3.56 13.78 12.14
CA ARG A 261 3.96 14.41 10.89
C ARG A 261 5.37 14.00 10.47
N GLU A 262 6.31 14.07 11.40
CA GLU A 262 7.73 13.79 11.17
C GLU A 262 7.96 12.32 10.85
N SER A 263 7.29 11.39 11.53
CA SER A 263 7.43 9.96 11.25
C SER A 263 6.80 9.58 9.89
N LEU A 264 5.67 10.18 9.53
CA LEU A 264 5.07 10.03 8.19
C LEU A 264 5.99 10.57 7.09
N ARG A 265 6.60 11.75 7.29
CA ARG A 265 7.61 12.31 6.36
C ARG A 265 8.81 11.39 6.19
N ASN A 266 9.36 10.88 7.29
CA ASN A 266 10.45 9.90 7.25
C ASN A 266 10.08 8.69 6.39
N ALA A 267 8.89 8.14 6.58
CA ALA A 267 8.44 6.97 5.83
C ALA A 267 8.26 7.23 4.32
N ILE A 268 7.78 8.43 3.93
CA ILE A 268 7.69 8.84 2.53
C ILE A 268 9.09 8.97 1.91
N ILE A 269 10.04 9.59 2.61
CA ILE A 269 11.44 9.71 2.16
C ILE A 269 12.05 8.32 1.96
N VAL A 270 11.83 7.39 2.89
CA VAL A 270 12.33 6.02 2.74
C VAL A 270 11.64 5.32 1.55
N ALA A 271 10.33 5.50 1.35
CA ALA A 271 9.61 4.94 0.20
C ALA A 271 10.18 5.45 -1.14
N MET A 272 10.54 6.74 -1.24
CA MET A 272 11.26 7.30 -2.39
C MET A 272 12.63 6.63 -2.57
N SER A 273 13.36 6.46 -1.47
CA SER A 273 14.74 5.96 -1.47
C SER A 273 14.86 4.46 -1.79
N VAL A 274 13.83 3.68 -1.53
CA VAL A 274 13.78 2.26 -1.91
C VAL A 274 13.17 2.03 -3.31
N GLY A 275 12.74 3.09 -4.01
CA GLY A 275 12.02 2.98 -5.28
C GLY A 275 10.69 2.24 -5.10
N GLY A 276 9.96 2.56 -4.06
CA GLY A 276 8.77 1.85 -3.61
C GLY A 276 7.58 1.92 -4.58
N SER A 277 6.48 1.35 -4.16
CA SER A 277 5.21 1.34 -4.89
C SER A 277 4.53 2.70 -4.89
N THR A 278 3.91 3.09 -6.01
CA THR A 278 3.04 4.27 -6.10
C THR A 278 1.87 4.21 -5.12
N ASN A 279 1.46 3.02 -4.70
CA ASN A 279 0.40 2.83 -3.71
C ASN A 279 0.70 3.48 -2.34
N VAL A 280 1.95 3.87 -2.07
CA VAL A 280 2.27 4.66 -0.87
C VAL A 280 1.49 5.98 -0.85
N MET A 281 1.29 6.63 -2.02
CA MET A 281 0.51 7.88 -2.12
C MET A 281 -1.02 7.67 -2.08
N LEU A 282 -1.46 6.42 -2.03
CA LEU A 282 -2.84 6.05 -1.71
C LEU A 282 -3.00 5.72 -0.22
N HIS A 283 -2.01 5.05 0.35
CA HIS A 283 -2.09 4.54 1.72
C HIS A 283 -1.61 5.54 2.78
N ALA A 284 -0.63 6.38 2.47
CA ALA A 284 -0.16 7.41 3.40
C ALA A 284 -1.22 8.47 3.74
N PRO A 285 -2.02 9.00 2.78
CA PRO A 285 -3.16 9.86 3.10
C PRO A 285 -4.19 9.21 4.03
N GLU A 286 -4.53 7.94 3.80
CA GLU A 286 -5.47 7.19 4.66
C GLU A 286 -4.92 7.00 6.08
N LEU A 287 -3.67 6.60 6.22
CA LEU A 287 -3.02 6.47 7.53
C LEU A 287 -2.88 7.81 8.25
N SER A 288 -2.60 8.87 7.51
CA SER A 288 -2.58 10.25 8.02
C SER A 288 -3.94 10.66 8.59
N ARG A 289 -5.04 10.37 7.87
CA ARG A 289 -6.42 10.60 8.32
C ARG A 289 -6.70 9.82 9.62
N ALA A 290 -6.38 8.53 9.63
CA ALA A 290 -6.58 7.68 10.81
C ALA A 290 -5.76 8.15 12.02
N ALA A 291 -4.60 8.77 11.79
CA ALA A 291 -3.78 9.40 12.82
C ALA A 291 -4.36 10.76 13.32
N GLY A 292 -5.37 11.31 12.63
CA GLY A 292 -6.06 12.54 13.02
C GLY A 292 -5.70 13.79 12.22
N TYR A 293 -4.95 13.66 11.11
CA TYR A 293 -4.66 14.76 10.20
C TYR A 293 -5.79 14.93 9.18
N SER A 294 -6.20 16.15 8.91
CA SER A 294 -7.36 16.43 8.07
C SER A 294 -7.03 16.47 6.57
N ASN A 295 -5.80 16.79 6.21
CA ASN A 295 -5.39 16.92 4.82
C ASN A 295 -3.90 16.59 4.68
N PHE A 296 -3.58 15.50 3.97
CA PHE A 296 -2.21 15.04 3.79
C PHE A 296 -1.30 16.07 3.14
N ASN A 297 -1.76 16.72 2.05
CA ASN A 297 -0.94 17.67 1.30
C ASN A 297 -0.61 18.94 2.10
N ARG A 298 -1.51 19.35 2.98
CA ARG A 298 -1.29 20.51 3.86
C ARG A 298 -0.54 20.14 5.14
N ASP A 299 -0.92 19.03 5.76
CA ASP A 299 -0.52 18.71 7.12
C ASP A 299 0.76 17.90 7.18
N ILE A 300 1.06 17.10 6.13
CA ILE A 300 2.21 16.18 6.10
C ILE A 300 3.26 16.64 5.07
N MET A 301 2.91 16.65 3.77
CA MET A 301 3.86 16.94 2.69
C MET A 301 3.12 17.45 1.45
N SER A 302 3.41 18.68 1.01
CA SER A 302 2.86 19.22 -0.23
C SER A 302 3.43 18.53 -1.47
N ALA A 303 2.72 18.61 -2.61
CA ALA A 303 3.21 18.05 -3.87
C ALA A 303 4.54 18.68 -4.33
N SER A 304 4.70 19.99 -4.14
CA SER A 304 5.95 20.71 -4.46
C SER A 304 7.11 20.21 -3.59
N GLU A 305 6.88 20.02 -2.29
CA GLU A 305 7.88 19.47 -1.38
C GLU A 305 8.22 18.01 -1.73
N PHE A 306 7.22 17.18 -2.03
CA PHE A 306 7.40 15.81 -2.47
C PHE A 306 8.32 15.74 -3.71
N ASN A 307 8.02 16.54 -4.73
CA ASN A 307 8.79 16.58 -5.95
C ASN A 307 10.21 17.11 -5.72
N TYR A 308 10.39 18.18 -4.96
CA TYR A 308 11.71 18.70 -4.59
C TYR A 308 12.57 17.63 -3.89
N LEU A 309 12.00 16.92 -2.91
CA LEU A 309 12.70 15.84 -2.21
C LEU A 309 13.10 14.72 -3.17
N SER A 310 12.17 14.26 -4.01
CA SER A 310 12.41 13.17 -4.95
C SER A 310 13.41 13.55 -6.07
N GLU A 311 13.41 14.81 -6.48
CA GLU A 311 14.24 15.28 -7.58
C GLU A 311 15.67 15.61 -7.18
N SER A 312 15.80 16.29 -6.04
CA SER A 312 17.04 16.99 -5.68
C SER A 312 17.71 16.46 -4.40
N VAL A 313 16.99 15.70 -3.57
CA VAL A 313 17.47 15.40 -2.22
C VAL A 313 17.58 13.90 -1.96
N VAL A 314 16.56 13.12 -2.30
CA VAL A 314 16.45 11.71 -1.93
C VAL A 314 16.79 10.80 -3.11
N PRO A 315 17.93 10.11 -3.09
CA PRO A 315 18.29 9.17 -4.16
C PRO A 315 17.66 7.79 -3.90
N VAL A 316 17.57 6.94 -4.95
CA VAL A 316 17.31 5.51 -4.78
C VAL A 316 18.60 4.80 -4.36
N VAL A 317 18.58 4.17 -3.17
CA VAL A 317 19.74 3.48 -2.59
C VAL A 317 19.61 1.95 -2.59
N VAL A 318 18.55 1.39 -3.15
CA VAL A 318 18.31 -0.06 -3.15
C VAL A 318 18.18 -0.60 -4.56
N ASN A 319 18.94 -1.66 -4.87
CA ASN A 319 18.89 -2.39 -6.14
C ASN A 319 17.90 -3.56 -6.02
N ALA A 320 16.61 -3.23 -5.83
CA ALA A 320 15.56 -4.23 -5.60
C ALA A 320 14.58 -4.33 -6.77
N ARG A 321 13.99 -5.53 -6.94
CA ARG A 321 12.88 -5.75 -7.88
C ARG A 321 11.70 -4.82 -7.55
N PRO A 322 10.99 -4.30 -8.57
CA PRO A 322 10.94 -4.75 -9.97
C PRO A 322 12.00 -4.14 -10.90
N PHE A 323 12.60 -3.00 -10.56
CA PHE A 323 13.54 -2.29 -11.44
C PHE A 323 15.02 -2.63 -11.19
N GLY A 324 15.30 -3.35 -10.12
CA GLY A 324 16.61 -3.87 -9.74
C GLY A 324 16.62 -5.40 -9.71
N LYS A 325 17.70 -5.95 -9.15
CA LYS A 325 17.98 -7.39 -9.21
C LYS A 325 17.50 -8.16 -7.99
N TYR A 326 17.55 -7.58 -6.80
CA TYR A 326 17.46 -8.29 -5.53
C TYR A 326 16.06 -8.30 -4.92
N SER A 327 15.82 -9.27 -4.05
CA SER A 327 14.58 -9.43 -3.27
C SER A 327 14.74 -8.89 -1.84
N MET A 328 13.64 -8.85 -1.08
CA MET A 328 13.65 -8.47 0.33
C MET A 328 14.52 -9.39 1.19
N VAL A 329 14.60 -10.67 0.83
CA VAL A 329 15.48 -11.66 1.50
C VAL A 329 16.96 -11.33 1.32
N ASP A 330 17.33 -10.75 0.18
CA ASP A 330 18.70 -10.30 -0.06
C ASP A 330 19.02 -9.03 0.73
N ILE A 331 18.03 -8.12 0.88
CA ILE A 331 18.14 -6.97 1.78
C ILE A 331 18.32 -7.43 3.23
N ASP A 332 17.57 -8.45 3.69
CA ASP A 332 17.72 -9.01 5.05
C ASP A 332 19.13 -9.56 5.29
N LYS A 333 19.71 -10.27 4.31
CA LYS A 333 21.09 -10.78 4.38
C LYS A 333 22.13 -9.67 4.53
N MET A 334 21.86 -8.47 3.99
CA MET A 334 22.75 -7.29 4.13
C MET A 334 22.51 -6.52 5.42
N GLY A 335 21.69 -7.04 6.31
CA GLY A 335 21.37 -6.45 7.60
C GLY A 335 19.99 -5.78 7.68
N GLY A 336 19.17 -5.88 6.65
CA GLY A 336 17.77 -5.45 6.65
C GLY A 336 17.56 -3.95 6.42
N ILE A 337 16.29 -3.49 6.55
CA ILE A 337 15.94 -2.08 6.31
C ILE A 337 16.61 -1.11 7.28
N GLN A 338 17.04 -1.55 8.45
CA GLN A 338 17.78 -0.70 9.40
C GLN A 338 19.09 -0.19 8.83
N VAL A 339 19.72 -0.89 7.87
CA VAL A 339 20.89 -0.40 7.11
C VAL A 339 20.50 0.80 6.25
N ILE A 340 19.34 0.73 5.59
CA ILE A 340 18.81 1.82 4.76
C ILE A 340 18.48 3.03 5.64
N VAL A 341 17.78 2.80 6.74
CA VAL A 341 17.39 3.86 7.68
C VAL A 341 18.63 4.55 8.28
N LYS A 342 19.65 3.77 8.71
CA LYS A 342 20.91 4.32 9.19
C LYS A 342 21.58 5.20 8.14
N ASN A 343 21.69 4.71 6.91
CA ASN A 343 22.32 5.43 5.80
C ASN A 343 21.65 6.78 5.50
N LEU A 344 20.32 6.84 5.61
CA LEU A 344 19.53 8.07 5.42
C LEU A 344 19.62 9.00 6.65
N LEU A 345 19.65 8.45 7.87
CA LEU A 345 19.91 9.23 9.09
C LEU A 345 21.30 9.87 9.08
N ASP A 346 22.33 9.10 8.75
CA ASP A 346 23.73 9.58 8.65
C ASP A 346 23.88 10.66 7.58
N ALA A 347 23.01 10.67 6.56
CA ALA A 347 22.95 11.70 5.54
C ALA A 347 22.09 12.92 5.93
N GLY A 348 21.46 12.92 7.11
CA GLY A 348 20.58 14.00 7.59
C GLY A 348 19.24 14.08 6.85
N LEU A 349 18.81 13.01 6.19
CA LEU A 349 17.56 12.97 5.42
C LEU A 349 16.34 12.58 6.25
N LEU A 350 16.54 11.99 7.43
CA LEU A 350 15.47 11.57 8.33
C LEU A 350 15.57 12.28 9.68
N ASN A 351 14.41 12.52 10.30
CA ASN A 351 14.34 12.95 11.69
C ASN A 351 14.49 11.73 12.61
N GLY A 352 15.59 11.66 13.34
CA GLY A 352 15.90 10.55 14.24
C GLY A 352 15.20 10.59 15.59
N ASP A 353 14.53 11.69 15.94
CA ASP A 353 13.88 11.88 17.25
C ASP A 353 12.44 11.34 17.29
N THR A 354 11.92 10.81 16.15
CA THR A 354 10.59 10.21 16.11
C THR A 354 10.49 8.98 16.99
N LEU A 355 9.44 8.90 17.82
CA LEU A 355 9.21 7.79 18.73
C LEU A 355 8.81 6.51 17.96
N THR A 356 9.16 5.35 18.51
CA THR A 356 8.81 4.05 17.93
C THR A 356 8.13 3.13 18.94
N CYS A 357 7.51 2.07 18.46
CA CYS A 357 6.83 1.04 19.27
C CYS A 357 7.79 0.26 20.19
N THR A 358 9.10 0.43 20.07
CA THR A 358 10.06 -0.12 21.03
C THR A 358 10.18 0.74 22.29
N GLY A 359 9.58 1.95 22.27
CA GLY A 359 9.70 2.96 23.33
C GLY A 359 11.00 3.74 23.29
N GLU A 360 11.75 3.61 22.18
CA GLU A 360 12.96 4.34 21.81
C GLU A 360 12.67 5.31 20.67
N THR A 361 13.52 6.32 20.47
CA THR A 361 13.51 7.10 19.23
C THR A 361 14.07 6.28 18.06
N LEU A 362 13.80 6.70 16.82
CA LEU A 362 14.33 6.05 15.62
C LEU A 362 15.86 5.94 15.64
N SER A 363 16.56 7.03 16.01
CA SER A 363 18.01 7.02 16.18
C SER A 363 18.48 6.08 17.27
N GLN A 364 17.82 6.05 18.42
CA GLN A 364 18.16 5.14 19.51
C GLN A 364 17.98 3.67 19.08
N GLN A 365 16.87 3.35 18.42
CA GLN A 365 16.62 2.01 17.90
C GLN A 365 17.71 1.58 16.90
N VAL A 366 18.05 2.44 15.93
CA VAL A 366 19.12 2.17 14.95
C VAL A 366 20.48 1.98 15.63
N ASN A 367 20.82 2.83 16.59
CA ASN A 367 22.08 2.72 17.34
C ASN A 367 22.16 1.41 18.12
N ARG A 368 21.08 0.99 18.78
CA ARG A 368 21.00 -0.30 19.49
C ARG A 368 21.16 -1.48 18.55
N LEU A 369 20.51 -1.44 17.37
CA LEU A 369 20.61 -2.49 16.36
C LEU A 369 22.00 -2.54 15.71
N SER A 370 22.73 -1.46 15.73
CA SER A 370 24.11 -1.33 15.20
C SER A 370 24.27 -1.94 13.80
N PRO A 371 23.44 -1.54 12.80
CA PRO A 371 23.47 -2.14 11.47
C PRO A 371 24.80 -1.84 10.75
N SER A 372 25.17 -2.76 9.86
CA SER A 372 26.35 -2.60 8.98
C SER A 372 26.21 -1.37 8.06
N ASN A 373 27.30 -0.99 7.42
CA ASN A 373 27.26 -0.01 6.35
C ASN A 373 26.70 -0.63 5.07
N PRO A 374 26.18 0.17 4.12
CA PRO A 374 25.77 -0.30 2.79
C PRO A 374 26.89 -1.07 2.08
N ASP A 375 26.52 -2.20 1.45
CA ASP A 375 27.46 -3.10 0.75
C ASP A 375 27.86 -2.62 -0.66
N GLY A 376 27.15 -1.63 -1.21
CA GLY A 376 27.40 -1.06 -2.54
C GLY A 376 26.92 -1.92 -3.71
N ASN A 377 26.12 -2.96 -3.46
CA ASN A 377 25.60 -3.87 -4.47
C ASN A 377 24.07 -4.11 -4.30
N VAL A 378 23.62 -4.51 -3.12
CA VAL A 378 22.19 -4.61 -2.76
C VAL A 378 21.70 -3.27 -2.20
N ILE A 379 22.45 -2.72 -1.25
CA ILE A 379 22.19 -1.43 -0.62
C ILE A 379 23.35 -0.49 -0.93
N TYR A 380 23.07 0.60 -1.59
CA TYR A 380 24.02 1.64 -1.99
C TYR A 380 24.06 2.77 -0.96
N SER A 381 25.19 3.44 -0.84
CA SER A 381 25.26 4.63 0.02
C SER A 381 24.57 5.83 -0.66
N VAL A 382 24.07 6.78 0.16
CA VAL A 382 23.50 8.04 -0.34
C VAL A 382 24.52 8.82 -1.20
N LYS A 383 25.82 8.73 -0.89
CA LYS A 383 26.89 9.39 -1.65
C LYS A 383 27.17 8.76 -3.02
N LYS A 384 26.89 7.46 -3.18
CA LYS A 384 27.01 6.71 -4.42
C LYS A 384 25.74 5.87 -4.62
N PRO A 385 24.61 6.49 -4.96
CA PRO A 385 23.32 5.83 -5.00
C PRO A 385 23.16 4.94 -6.23
N PHE A 386 22.19 4.02 -6.16
CA PHE A 386 21.77 3.21 -7.30
C PHE A 386 21.15 4.07 -8.42
N LYS A 387 20.27 5.04 -8.04
CA LYS A 387 19.80 6.11 -8.93
C LYS A 387 19.91 7.45 -8.22
N LYS A 388 20.25 8.52 -8.96
CA LYS A 388 20.52 9.84 -8.37
C LYS A 388 19.27 10.54 -7.84
N THR A 389 18.09 10.22 -8.38
CA THR A 389 16.80 10.81 -8.01
C THR A 389 15.91 9.79 -7.31
N GLY A 390 14.92 10.24 -6.57
CA GLY A 390 13.94 9.39 -5.92
C GLY A 390 13.10 8.57 -6.92
N GLY A 391 12.48 7.50 -6.42
CA GLY A 391 11.76 6.54 -7.26
C GLY A 391 10.35 6.96 -7.65
N LEU A 392 9.82 8.05 -7.12
CA LEU A 392 8.42 8.48 -7.28
C LEU A 392 8.35 9.96 -7.68
N ARG A 393 7.38 10.35 -8.51
CA ARG A 393 7.14 11.74 -8.93
C ARG A 393 5.64 12.03 -9.01
N LEU A 394 5.19 13.15 -8.47
CA LEU A 394 3.83 13.65 -8.64
C LEU A 394 3.75 14.55 -9.86
N LEU A 395 2.71 14.37 -10.67
CA LEU A 395 2.48 15.14 -11.89
C LEU A 395 1.22 15.98 -11.77
N GLY A 396 1.33 17.26 -12.14
CA GLY A 396 0.25 18.22 -12.26
C GLY A 396 -0.20 18.43 -13.71
N GLY A 397 -0.81 19.56 -14.03
CA GLY A 397 -1.24 19.90 -15.39
C GLY A 397 -2.73 19.68 -15.62
N ASN A 398 -3.20 19.85 -16.88
CA ASN A 398 -4.64 19.83 -17.18
C ASN A 398 -5.30 18.45 -17.02
N LEU A 399 -4.50 17.37 -16.95
CA LEU A 399 -5.01 16.01 -16.65
C LEU A 399 -4.97 15.67 -15.16
N SER A 400 -4.21 16.41 -14.37
CA SER A 400 -4.10 16.20 -12.92
C SER A 400 -3.90 17.52 -12.18
N PRO A 401 -4.89 18.42 -12.17
CA PRO A 401 -4.75 19.77 -11.63
C PRO A 401 -4.40 19.80 -10.13
N GLU A 402 -4.74 18.75 -9.40
CA GLU A 402 -4.47 18.59 -7.95
C GLU A 402 -3.17 17.85 -7.63
N PHE A 403 -2.31 17.56 -8.63
CA PHE A 403 -1.11 16.76 -8.47
C PHE A 403 -1.37 15.36 -7.87
N SER A 404 -2.50 14.74 -8.21
CA SER A 404 -2.83 13.39 -7.77
C SER A 404 -2.11 12.30 -8.58
N ALA A 405 -1.80 12.59 -9.86
CA ALA A 405 -1.12 11.63 -10.72
C ALA A 405 0.28 11.30 -10.20
N ILE A 406 0.60 10.02 -10.11
CA ILE A 406 1.89 9.54 -9.63
C ILE A 406 2.59 8.68 -10.66
N LEU A 407 3.84 9.03 -10.97
CA LEU A 407 4.74 8.29 -11.83
C LEU A 407 5.73 7.48 -10.98
N LYS A 408 5.93 6.20 -11.32
CA LYS A 408 7.00 5.37 -10.81
C LYS A 408 8.28 5.61 -11.61
N LEU A 409 9.01 6.65 -11.25
CA LEU A 409 10.22 7.09 -11.97
C LEU A 409 11.34 6.03 -11.94
N ALA A 410 11.48 5.29 -10.85
CA ALA A 410 12.49 4.24 -10.72
C ALA A 410 12.37 3.14 -11.79
N GLY A 411 11.18 2.92 -12.35
CA GLY A 411 10.89 1.91 -13.36
C GLY A 411 11.02 2.40 -14.81
N VAL A 412 11.31 3.70 -15.04
CA VAL A 412 11.43 4.25 -16.39
C VAL A 412 12.81 3.95 -16.96
N GLU A 413 12.87 3.16 -18.03
CA GLU A 413 14.10 2.71 -18.69
C GLU A 413 14.35 3.39 -20.05
N GLY A 414 13.35 4.12 -20.60
CA GLY A 414 13.48 4.79 -21.91
C GLY A 414 12.23 5.58 -22.27
N GLY A 415 12.21 6.15 -23.48
CA GLY A 415 11.07 6.90 -24.04
C GLY A 415 10.99 8.37 -23.62
N LEU A 416 11.96 8.86 -22.85
CA LEU A 416 12.07 10.26 -22.48
C LEU A 416 13.15 10.94 -23.33
N GLU A 417 12.77 11.93 -24.11
CA GLU A 417 13.69 12.83 -24.81
C GLU A 417 13.83 14.12 -23.98
N ASN A 418 15.01 14.38 -23.45
CA ASN A 418 15.29 15.52 -22.57
C ASN A 418 14.30 15.63 -21.38
N GLY A 419 13.87 14.50 -20.82
CA GLY A 419 12.91 14.47 -19.71
C GLY A 419 11.43 14.54 -20.14
N ILE A 420 11.14 14.54 -21.43
CA ILE A 420 9.78 14.66 -21.99
C ILE A 420 9.40 13.38 -22.75
N PHE A 421 8.20 12.86 -22.47
CA PHE A 421 7.50 11.88 -23.30
C PHE A 421 6.35 12.58 -24.02
N LYS A 422 6.22 12.35 -25.33
CA LYS A 422 5.09 12.82 -26.11
C LYS A 422 4.53 11.67 -26.94
N GLY A 423 3.24 11.35 -26.74
CA GLY A 423 2.63 10.19 -27.37
C GLY A 423 1.18 10.42 -27.78
N LYS A 424 0.65 9.50 -28.59
CA LYS A 424 -0.75 9.50 -29.01
C LYS A 424 -1.58 8.64 -28.07
N ALA A 425 -2.70 9.18 -27.60
CA ALA A 425 -3.60 8.49 -26.72
C ALA A 425 -4.26 7.29 -27.44
N LYS A 426 -4.28 6.16 -26.75
CA LYS A 426 -5.03 4.96 -27.09
C LYS A 426 -5.93 4.62 -25.90
N VAL A 427 -7.21 4.90 -26.00
CA VAL A 427 -8.15 4.96 -24.88
C VAL A 427 -8.90 3.65 -24.70
N PHE A 428 -8.96 3.18 -23.47
CA PHE A 428 -9.68 1.98 -23.07
C PHE A 428 -10.57 2.26 -21.86
N ASP A 429 -11.86 1.93 -22.00
CA ASP A 429 -12.80 2.00 -20.90
C ASP A 429 -12.74 0.70 -20.08
N GLY A 430 -11.92 0.72 -19.04
CA GLY A 430 -11.63 -0.41 -18.18
C GLY A 430 -10.49 -1.33 -18.64
N GLU A 431 -9.82 -1.99 -17.68
CA GLU A 431 -8.69 -2.89 -17.93
C GLU A 431 -9.06 -4.06 -18.85
N GLN A 432 -10.28 -4.61 -18.73
CA GLN A 432 -10.70 -5.75 -19.53
C GLN A 432 -10.74 -5.43 -21.04
N SER A 433 -11.09 -4.19 -21.40
CA SER A 433 -11.05 -3.73 -22.79
C SER A 433 -9.60 -3.72 -23.34
N LEU A 434 -8.65 -3.26 -22.53
CA LEU A 434 -7.23 -3.29 -22.89
C LEU A 434 -6.72 -4.73 -23.04
N LEU A 435 -7.01 -5.62 -22.08
CA LEU A 435 -6.57 -7.02 -22.11
C LEU A 435 -7.11 -7.74 -23.36
N ASN A 436 -8.38 -7.53 -23.70
CA ASN A 436 -8.98 -8.11 -24.90
C ASN A 436 -8.28 -7.64 -26.19
N THR A 437 -7.83 -6.37 -26.24
CA THR A 437 -7.09 -5.84 -27.40
C THR A 437 -5.67 -6.40 -27.44
N LEU A 438 -5.01 -6.55 -26.30
CA LEU A 438 -3.68 -7.16 -26.22
C LEU A 438 -3.69 -8.65 -26.66
N ASP A 439 -4.77 -9.38 -26.36
CA ASP A 439 -4.92 -10.78 -26.75
C ASP A 439 -5.23 -10.98 -28.24
N ASN A 440 -6.08 -10.11 -28.82
CA ASN A 440 -6.63 -10.34 -30.15
C ASN A 440 -6.03 -9.46 -31.24
N GLN A 441 -5.45 -8.30 -30.89
CA GLN A 441 -4.97 -7.28 -31.83
C GLN A 441 -3.69 -6.58 -31.31
N PRO A 442 -2.63 -7.32 -30.94
CA PRO A 442 -1.40 -6.73 -30.42
C PRO A 442 -0.66 -5.85 -31.44
N GLU A 443 -0.98 -5.99 -32.74
CA GLU A 443 -0.47 -5.15 -33.82
C GLU A 443 -0.98 -3.71 -33.74
N ASN A 444 -2.08 -3.45 -33.07
CA ASN A 444 -2.66 -2.12 -32.91
C ASN A 444 -1.81 -1.17 -32.04
N PHE A 445 -0.81 -1.70 -31.34
CA PHE A 445 0.07 -0.90 -30.50
C PHE A 445 1.35 -0.49 -31.24
N SER A 446 1.65 0.81 -31.16
CA SER A 446 2.76 1.46 -31.88
C SER A 446 3.74 2.14 -30.92
N ASN A 447 4.91 2.48 -31.44
CA ASN A 447 5.90 3.24 -30.69
C ASN A 447 5.35 4.62 -30.31
N PHE A 448 5.57 5.03 -29.06
CA PHE A 448 5.03 6.26 -28.45
C PHE A 448 3.51 6.32 -28.33
N ASP A 449 2.79 5.19 -28.30
CA ASP A 449 1.42 5.19 -27.82
C ASP A 449 1.40 5.54 -26.30
N MET A 450 0.43 6.36 -25.89
CA MET A 450 0.04 6.52 -24.49
C MET A 450 -1.27 5.75 -24.28
N VAL A 451 -1.17 4.58 -23.68
CA VAL A 451 -2.35 3.78 -23.32
C VAL A 451 -3.05 4.43 -22.14
N VAL A 452 -4.31 4.79 -22.30
CA VAL A 452 -5.16 5.45 -21.29
C VAL A 452 -6.23 4.47 -20.85
N VAL A 453 -6.16 3.98 -19.60
CA VAL A 453 -7.20 3.14 -18.99
C VAL A 453 -7.98 3.97 -18.00
N ARG A 454 -9.27 4.15 -18.23
CA ARG A 454 -10.14 5.03 -17.44
C ARG A 454 -11.33 4.29 -16.85
N TYR A 455 -12.07 4.94 -15.93
CA TYR A 455 -13.16 4.36 -15.15
C TYR A 455 -12.72 3.24 -14.19
N GLU A 456 -11.45 3.25 -13.78
CA GLU A 456 -10.88 2.34 -12.79
C GLU A 456 -10.50 3.06 -11.48
N GLY A 457 -10.89 4.34 -11.34
CA GLY A 457 -10.72 5.11 -10.10
C GLY A 457 -11.64 4.63 -8.96
N PRO A 458 -11.44 5.12 -7.72
CA PRO A 458 -12.12 4.57 -6.53
C PRO A 458 -13.64 4.73 -6.58
N VAL A 459 -14.16 5.81 -7.11
CA VAL A 459 -15.62 6.05 -7.21
C VAL A 459 -16.23 5.26 -8.38
N GLY A 460 -15.61 5.29 -9.54
CA GLY A 460 -16.15 4.71 -10.77
C GLY A 460 -15.88 3.24 -10.94
N GLY A 461 -14.63 2.85 -10.87
CA GLY A 461 -14.22 1.45 -10.83
C GLY A 461 -14.24 0.95 -9.40
N PRO A 462 -15.42 0.61 -8.80
CA PRO A 462 -15.49 0.41 -7.37
C PRO A 462 -14.42 -0.57 -6.91
N GLY A 463 -13.66 -0.14 -5.87
CA GLY A 463 -12.51 -0.88 -5.39
C GLY A 463 -11.16 -0.54 -6.04
N MET A 464 -11.11 0.36 -7.01
CA MET A 464 -9.87 0.84 -7.64
C MET A 464 -8.90 -0.32 -7.93
N PRO A 465 -9.23 -1.22 -8.88
CA PRO A 465 -8.46 -2.45 -9.13
C PRO A 465 -7.01 -2.16 -9.46
N GLU A 466 -6.12 -3.02 -8.99
CA GLU A 466 -4.67 -2.91 -9.24
C GLU A 466 -4.31 -3.67 -10.51
N MET A 467 -3.83 -2.95 -11.51
CA MET A 467 -3.53 -3.50 -12.82
C MET A 467 -2.07 -3.96 -12.91
N LEU A 468 -1.83 -5.27 -12.86
CA LEU A 468 -0.53 -5.90 -13.06
C LEU A 468 -0.47 -6.68 -14.37
N ASP A 469 -1.54 -7.39 -14.74
CA ASP A 469 -1.58 -8.22 -15.94
C ASP A 469 -1.38 -7.36 -17.20
N SER A 470 -2.17 -6.29 -17.35
CA SER A 470 -2.04 -5.34 -18.46
C SER A 470 -0.66 -4.69 -18.53
N THR A 471 -0.09 -4.24 -17.40
CA THR A 471 1.24 -3.62 -17.38
C THR A 471 2.34 -4.63 -17.74
N SER A 472 2.22 -5.87 -17.28
CA SER A 472 3.20 -6.92 -17.59
C SER A 472 3.18 -7.31 -19.06
N ARG A 473 1.98 -7.42 -19.66
CA ARG A 473 1.81 -7.73 -21.09
C ARG A 473 2.30 -6.59 -21.99
N ILE A 474 1.99 -5.33 -21.64
CA ILE A 474 2.56 -4.15 -22.35
C ILE A 474 4.09 -4.16 -22.25
N THR A 475 4.66 -4.44 -21.09
CA THR A 475 6.12 -4.53 -20.93
C THR A 475 6.72 -5.64 -21.81
N ALA A 476 6.07 -6.80 -21.89
CA ALA A 476 6.49 -7.89 -22.77
C ALA A 476 6.42 -7.49 -24.25
N LEU A 477 5.29 -6.88 -24.66
CA LEU A 477 5.10 -6.37 -26.03
C LEU A 477 6.16 -5.31 -26.41
N CYS A 478 6.47 -4.39 -25.49
CA CYS A 478 7.52 -3.38 -25.71
C CYS A 478 8.87 -4.01 -25.96
N ARG A 479 9.23 -5.05 -25.21
CA ARG A 479 10.49 -5.79 -25.39
C ARG A 479 10.51 -6.57 -26.70
N GLU A 480 9.42 -7.25 -27.05
CA GLU A 480 9.29 -8.06 -28.28
C GLU A 480 9.42 -7.18 -29.54
N LYS A 481 8.71 -6.04 -29.56
CA LYS A 481 8.67 -5.15 -30.72
C LYS A 481 9.77 -4.07 -30.70
N ASN A 482 10.54 -3.95 -29.62
CA ASN A 482 11.51 -2.87 -29.37
C ASN A 482 10.88 -1.47 -29.52
N ILE A 483 9.73 -1.26 -28.84
CA ILE A 483 8.98 0.00 -28.83
C ILE A 483 8.80 0.50 -27.41
N VAL A 484 8.44 1.77 -27.27
CA VAL A 484 8.10 2.41 -26.00
C VAL A 484 6.61 2.74 -25.98
N ILE A 485 5.91 2.32 -24.93
CA ILE A 485 4.52 2.64 -24.69
C ILE A 485 4.40 3.19 -23.27
N GLY A 486 3.73 4.35 -23.14
CA GLY A 486 3.33 4.90 -21.86
C GLY A 486 1.97 4.37 -21.42
N LEU A 487 1.74 4.23 -20.11
CA LEU A 487 0.44 3.85 -19.55
C LEU A 487 0.00 4.89 -18.54
N MET A 488 -1.27 5.30 -18.59
CA MET A 488 -1.89 6.14 -17.57
C MET A 488 -3.29 5.66 -17.21
N THR A 489 -3.70 5.91 -15.95
CA THR A 489 -5.00 5.49 -15.45
C THR A 489 -5.47 6.36 -14.28
N ASP A 490 -6.80 6.53 -14.15
CA ASP A 490 -7.43 7.02 -12.92
C ASP A 490 -7.50 5.95 -11.82
N GLY A 491 -7.25 4.70 -12.18
CA GLY A 491 -7.04 3.59 -11.26
C GLY A 491 -5.59 3.56 -10.72
N ARG A 492 -5.07 2.36 -10.48
CA ARG A 492 -3.71 2.16 -9.98
C ARG A 492 -3.02 0.98 -10.65
N PHE A 493 -1.70 1.06 -10.68
CA PHE A 493 -0.86 -0.05 -11.14
C PHE A 493 -0.18 -0.74 -9.97
N SER A 494 0.18 -2.00 -10.17
CA SER A 494 0.92 -2.78 -9.17
C SER A 494 2.29 -2.17 -8.87
N GLY A 495 2.77 -2.32 -7.64
CA GLY A 495 4.15 -2.03 -7.27
C GLY A 495 5.19 -2.81 -8.09
N GLY A 496 4.78 -3.90 -8.76
CA GLY A 496 5.60 -4.68 -9.69
C GLY A 496 5.70 -4.12 -11.12
N SER A 497 4.95 -3.05 -11.45
CA SER A 497 4.95 -2.47 -12.80
C SER A 497 6.27 -1.77 -13.13
N VAL A 498 6.69 -1.88 -14.40
CA VAL A 498 7.91 -1.29 -14.99
C VAL A 498 7.51 -0.50 -16.24
N GLY A 499 8.31 0.51 -16.61
CA GLY A 499 8.06 1.39 -17.74
C GLY A 499 7.48 2.76 -17.32
N LEU A 500 7.05 3.56 -18.30
CA LEU A 500 6.40 4.86 -18.08
C LEU A 500 4.95 4.63 -17.62
N VAL A 501 4.75 4.49 -16.30
CA VAL A 501 3.48 4.09 -15.73
C VAL A 501 2.99 5.17 -14.74
N ILE A 502 1.82 5.79 -15.05
CA ILE A 502 1.24 6.90 -14.32
C ILE A 502 -0.12 6.48 -13.78
N GLY A 503 -0.23 6.32 -12.47
CA GLY A 503 -1.48 5.99 -11.78
C GLY A 503 -2.12 7.19 -11.09
N HIS A 504 -3.32 6.95 -10.53
CA HIS A 504 -4.06 7.90 -9.70
C HIS A 504 -4.37 9.24 -10.39
N VAL A 505 -4.51 9.23 -11.74
CA VAL A 505 -4.84 10.44 -12.50
C VAL A 505 -6.22 10.93 -12.07
N GLY A 506 -6.27 12.10 -11.50
CA GLY A 506 -7.51 12.65 -10.92
C GLY A 506 -7.62 14.16 -11.08
N PRO A 507 -8.87 14.63 -11.06
CA PRO A 507 -10.15 13.93 -10.81
C PRO A 507 -10.41 12.78 -11.79
N GLU A 508 -11.00 11.68 -11.26
CA GLU A 508 -11.20 10.44 -12.03
C GLU A 508 -12.32 10.53 -13.08
N ALA A 509 -12.30 9.64 -14.08
CA ALA A 509 -13.23 9.67 -15.21
C ALA A 509 -14.71 9.52 -14.79
N ALA A 510 -14.99 8.72 -13.76
CA ALA A 510 -16.35 8.45 -13.32
C ALA A 510 -17.07 9.68 -12.75
N ILE A 511 -16.34 10.68 -12.32
CA ILE A 511 -16.87 11.96 -11.85
C ILE A 511 -16.67 13.10 -12.87
N GLY A 512 -16.39 12.76 -14.12
CA GLY A 512 -16.20 13.75 -15.20
C GLY A 512 -14.86 14.48 -15.16
N GLY A 513 -13.86 13.90 -14.51
CA GLY A 513 -12.48 14.44 -14.51
C GLY A 513 -11.86 14.50 -15.91
N PRO A 514 -10.77 15.25 -16.09
CA PRO A 514 -10.19 15.50 -17.43
C PRO A 514 -9.83 14.22 -18.19
N ILE A 515 -9.43 13.15 -17.52
CA ILE A 515 -9.12 11.86 -18.15
C ILE A 515 -10.33 11.26 -18.87
N ALA A 516 -11.56 11.56 -18.45
CA ALA A 516 -12.80 11.14 -19.13
C ALA A 516 -12.93 11.76 -20.52
N LEU A 517 -12.32 12.90 -20.74
CA LEU A 517 -12.47 13.73 -21.94
C LEU A 517 -11.43 13.41 -23.02
N ILE A 518 -10.45 12.55 -22.73
CA ILE A 518 -9.42 12.14 -23.71
C ILE A 518 -10.08 11.25 -24.79
N LYS A 519 -9.69 11.46 -26.03
CA LYS A 519 -10.09 10.64 -27.19
C LYS A 519 -8.88 9.97 -27.84
N ASP A 520 -9.14 8.88 -28.57
CA ASP A 520 -8.08 8.23 -29.37
C ASP A 520 -7.42 9.23 -30.32
N GLY A 521 -6.10 9.21 -30.36
CA GLY A 521 -5.27 10.09 -31.17
C GLY A 521 -4.95 11.44 -30.55
N ASP A 522 -5.53 11.80 -29.40
CA ASP A 522 -5.11 12.99 -28.64
C ASP A 522 -3.62 12.92 -28.29
N THR A 523 -3.00 14.06 -28.15
CA THR A 523 -1.57 14.17 -27.83
C THR A 523 -1.38 14.31 -26.33
N ILE A 524 -0.71 13.33 -25.71
CA ILE A 524 -0.37 13.34 -24.28
C ILE A 524 1.11 13.66 -24.12
N THR A 525 1.39 14.68 -23.32
CA THR A 525 2.75 15.11 -22.96
C THR A 525 2.97 14.89 -21.46
N VAL A 526 4.06 14.16 -21.13
CA VAL A 526 4.59 14.02 -19.77
C VAL A 526 5.90 14.77 -19.72
N ASP A 527 5.98 15.83 -18.95
CA ASP A 527 7.22 16.63 -18.80
C ASP A 527 7.73 16.50 -17.36
N LEU A 528 8.86 15.85 -17.20
CA LEU A 528 9.50 15.65 -15.90
C LEU A 528 10.28 16.87 -15.42
N ASN A 529 10.57 17.84 -16.30
CA ASN A 529 11.26 19.07 -15.91
C ASN A 529 10.28 20.02 -15.21
N GLU A 530 9.02 20.06 -15.71
CA GLU A 530 7.94 20.88 -15.13
C GLU A 530 7.02 20.07 -14.22
N ASN A 531 7.19 18.74 -14.12
CA ASN A 531 6.33 17.82 -13.39
C ASN A 531 4.86 17.89 -13.86
N THR A 532 4.64 17.86 -15.17
CA THR A 532 3.31 18.02 -15.76
C THR A 532 2.87 16.83 -16.59
N LEU A 533 1.54 16.62 -16.61
CA LEU A 533 0.81 15.66 -17.43
C LEU A 533 -0.29 16.43 -18.16
N VAL A 534 -0.14 16.56 -19.48
CA VAL A 534 -0.98 17.44 -20.31
C VAL A 534 -1.55 16.68 -21.51
N CYS A 535 -2.81 16.93 -21.81
CA CYS A 535 -3.43 16.62 -23.09
C CYS A 535 -3.52 17.91 -23.89
N ASP A 536 -2.84 17.97 -25.04
CA ASP A 536 -2.73 19.19 -25.87
C ASP A 536 -4.13 19.67 -26.32
N GLU A 537 -5.02 18.76 -26.70
CA GLU A 537 -6.38 19.05 -27.18
C GLU A 537 -7.27 19.62 -26.06
N LEU A 538 -7.02 19.28 -24.80
CA LEU A 538 -7.74 19.80 -23.64
C LEU A 538 -7.21 21.15 -23.11
N THR A 539 -6.28 21.78 -23.81
CA THR A 539 -5.91 23.18 -23.56
C THR A 539 -6.92 24.15 -24.21
N ASN A 540 -7.69 23.68 -25.18
CA ASN A 540 -8.74 24.47 -25.83
C ASN A 540 -10.06 24.36 -25.04
N PHE A 541 -10.53 25.52 -24.55
CA PHE A 541 -11.75 25.60 -23.72
C PHE A 541 -13.03 25.13 -24.44
N GLU A 542 -13.16 25.41 -25.74
CA GLU A 542 -14.34 24.97 -26.53
C GLU A 542 -14.34 23.44 -26.66
N THR A 543 -13.18 22.83 -26.91
CA THR A 543 -13.02 21.36 -26.94
C THR A 543 -13.36 20.73 -25.61
N VAL A 544 -12.91 21.32 -24.50
CA VAL A 544 -13.24 20.83 -23.15
C VAL A 544 -14.74 20.86 -22.91
N ASN A 545 -15.41 21.98 -23.21
CA ASN A 545 -16.86 22.12 -23.01
C ASN A 545 -17.64 21.15 -23.88
N GLN A 546 -17.32 21.04 -25.17
CA GLN A 546 -17.97 20.09 -26.07
C GLN A 546 -17.86 18.67 -25.54
N ARG A 547 -16.65 18.21 -25.19
CA ARG A 547 -16.43 16.84 -24.69
C ARG A 547 -17.09 16.60 -23.33
N LYS A 548 -17.18 17.63 -22.49
CA LYS A 548 -17.90 17.60 -21.23
C LYS A 548 -19.41 17.40 -21.44
N ASP A 549 -19.99 18.14 -22.38
CA ASP A 549 -21.39 17.99 -22.75
C ASP A 549 -21.67 16.59 -23.31
N GLU A 550 -20.80 16.07 -24.16
CA GLU A 550 -20.88 14.69 -24.67
C GLU A 550 -20.89 13.68 -23.50
N TRP A 551 -19.95 13.83 -22.54
CA TRP A 551 -19.85 12.95 -21.37
C TRP A 551 -21.11 13.04 -20.49
N VAL A 552 -21.62 14.26 -20.20
CA VAL A 552 -22.85 14.48 -19.44
C VAL A 552 -24.04 13.84 -20.14
N ASN A 553 -24.13 13.98 -21.47
CA ASN A 553 -25.21 13.37 -22.25
C ASN A 553 -25.20 11.83 -22.17
N GLU A 554 -24.00 11.19 -22.19
CA GLU A 554 -23.91 9.73 -21.98
C GLU A 554 -24.34 9.34 -20.55
N CYS A 555 -23.96 10.11 -19.53
CA CYS A 555 -24.44 9.89 -18.17
C CYS A 555 -25.97 10.00 -18.06
N ASN A 556 -26.57 11.02 -18.67
CA ASN A 556 -28.02 11.25 -18.62
C ASN A 556 -28.81 10.12 -19.28
N LYS A 557 -28.28 9.52 -20.36
CA LYS A 557 -28.87 8.33 -20.98
C LYS A 557 -28.88 7.12 -20.05
N ASN A 558 -28.01 7.08 -19.06
CA ASN A 558 -27.82 5.97 -18.12
C ASN A 558 -28.02 6.39 -16.65
N LYS A 559 -29.10 7.11 -16.37
CA LYS A 559 -29.51 7.50 -15.00
C LYS A 559 -28.43 8.25 -14.19
N GLY A 560 -27.68 9.11 -14.87
CA GLY A 560 -26.66 9.93 -14.23
C GLY A 560 -25.29 9.25 -14.03
N ILE A 561 -25.10 8.02 -14.50
CA ILE A 561 -23.84 7.28 -14.40
C ILE A 561 -23.32 7.00 -15.82
N HIS A 562 -22.06 7.32 -16.09
CA HIS A 562 -21.48 7.01 -17.41
C HIS A 562 -21.51 5.48 -17.67
N PRO A 563 -21.90 5.02 -18.90
CA PRO A 563 -22.04 3.58 -19.20
C PRO A 563 -20.76 2.76 -18.97
N ALA A 564 -19.60 3.36 -19.13
CA ALA A 564 -18.29 2.72 -18.92
C ALA A 564 -17.94 2.47 -17.44
N VAL A 565 -18.69 3.08 -16.51
CA VAL A 565 -18.47 2.85 -15.08
C VAL A 565 -18.74 1.41 -14.71
N GLY A 566 -17.78 0.75 -14.06
CA GLY A 566 -17.85 -0.65 -13.69
C GLY A 566 -19.12 -1.02 -12.90
N ILE A 567 -19.63 -2.21 -13.13
CA ILE A 567 -20.84 -2.71 -12.47
C ILE A 567 -20.52 -3.05 -11.01
N ALA A 568 -21.25 -2.44 -10.09
CA ALA A 568 -21.24 -2.79 -8.66
C ALA A 568 -22.37 -3.79 -8.38
N ASN A 569 -22.12 -5.08 -8.61
CA ASN A 569 -23.12 -6.15 -8.51
C ASN A 569 -23.27 -6.72 -7.09
N THR A 570 -22.51 -6.23 -6.11
CA THR A 570 -22.62 -6.63 -4.70
C THR A 570 -22.87 -5.42 -3.80
N ARG A 571 -23.48 -5.69 -2.63
CA ARG A 571 -23.68 -4.67 -1.60
C ARG A 571 -22.37 -3.98 -1.21
N LEU A 572 -21.26 -4.75 -1.12
CA LEU A 572 -19.96 -4.24 -0.74
C LEU A 572 -19.39 -3.28 -1.78
N LEU A 573 -19.44 -3.66 -3.08
CA LEU A 573 -19.01 -2.78 -4.18
C LEU A 573 -19.84 -1.50 -4.25
N ASN A 574 -21.17 -1.60 -4.01
CA ASN A 574 -22.03 -0.42 -3.95
C ASN A 574 -21.69 0.51 -2.76
N LYS A 575 -21.40 -0.05 -1.58
CA LYS A 575 -20.93 0.75 -0.44
C LYS A 575 -19.66 1.52 -0.83
N MET A 576 -18.68 0.84 -1.44
CA MET A 576 -17.44 1.49 -1.86
C MET A 576 -17.71 2.61 -2.86
N ARG A 577 -18.51 2.35 -3.90
CA ARG A 577 -18.86 3.39 -4.91
C ARG A 577 -19.48 4.63 -4.26
N CYS A 578 -20.41 4.45 -3.32
CA CYS A 578 -21.14 5.55 -2.69
C CYS A 578 -20.31 6.32 -1.64
N SER A 579 -19.30 5.69 -1.03
CA SER A 579 -18.55 6.26 0.09
C SER A 579 -17.07 6.51 -0.19
N ALA A 580 -16.54 6.03 -1.34
CA ALA A 580 -15.14 6.25 -1.68
C ALA A 580 -14.84 7.72 -1.91
N VAL A 581 -13.74 8.18 -1.32
CA VAL A 581 -13.14 9.48 -1.65
C VAL A 581 -12.13 9.33 -2.79
N PRO A 582 -11.80 10.40 -3.54
CA PRO A 582 -10.75 10.36 -4.57
C PRO A 582 -9.40 9.85 -4.06
N ALA A 583 -8.57 9.34 -4.99
CA ALA A 583 -7.26 8.76 -4.68
C ALA A 583 -6.34 9.69 -3.89
N ILE A 584 -6.38 11.00 -4.15
CA ILE A 584 -5.57 12.02 -3.44
C ILE A 584 -5.88 12.09 -1.93
N PHE A 585 -7.07 11.64 -1.52
CA PHE A 585 -7.49 11.53 -0.12
C PHE A 585 -7.39 10.11 0.43
N GLY A 586 -6.71 9.21 -0.28
CA GLY A 586 -6.47 7.84 0.16
C GLY A 586 -7.49 6.80 -0.31
N ALA A 587 -8.49 7.18 -1.11
CA ALA A 587 -9.53 6.28 -1.63
C ALA A 587 -10.22 5.41 -0.55
N GLY A 588 -10.39 5.95 0.66
CA GLY A 588 -11.08 5.29 1.78
C GLY A 588 -12.61 5.43 1.67
N MET A 589 -13.34 4.68 2.50
CA MET A 589 -14.79 4.82 2.63
C MET A 589 -15.13 5.82 3.76
N HIS A 590 -15.37 7.09 3.40
CA HIS A 590 -15.61 8.18 4.36
C HIS A 590 -17.00 8.80 4.17
N PRO A 591 -18.01 8.41 4.94
CA PRO A 591 -19.40 8.83 4.71
C PRO A 591 -19.63 10.35 4.78
N ASN A 592 -18.85 11.09 5.53
CA ASN A 592 -19.04 12.54 5.71
C ASN A 592 -18.34 13.41 4.64
N GLN A 593 -17.50 12.83 3.78
CA GLN A 593 -16.84 13.51 2.66
C GLN A 593 -17.39 13.07 1.31
N SER A 594 -18.25 12.07 1.30
CA SER A 594 -18.69 11.33 0.14
C SER A 594 -20.08 11.70 -0.38
N VAL A 595 -20.75 12.73 0.16
CA VAL A 595 -21.96 13.26 -0.50
C VAL A 595 -21.53 14.05 -1.74
N TRP A 596 -20.93 13.29 -2.64
CA TRP A 596 -20.75 13.72 -4.00
C TRP A 596 -22.07 13.40 -4.71
N VAL A 597 -23.05 14.27 -4.57
CA VAL A 597 -24.21 14.23 -5.42
C VAL A 597 -23.73 14.68 -6.80
N TYR A 598 -23.98 13.84 -7.79
CA TYR A 598 -23.58 14.04 -9.18
C TYR A 598 -23.97 15.45 -9.72
N GLU A 599 -25.08 16.01 -9.23
CA GLU A 599 -25.61 17.32 -9.63
C GLU A 599 -24.77 18.52 -9.16
N GLU A 600 -24.04 18.40 -8.04
CA GLU A 600 -23.25 19.51 -7.49
C GLU A 600 -21.81 19.57 -8.00
N ARG A 601 -21.33 18.51 -8.67
CA ARG A 601 -19.91 18.38 -9.04
C ARG A 601 -19.55 18.90 -10.42
N VAL A 602 -20.48 18.86 -11.32
CA VAL A 602 -20.24 19.22 -12.73
C VAL A 602 -20.04 20.74 -12.92
N PRO A 603 -20.67 21.63 -12.14
CA PRO A 603 -20.48 23.08 -12.30
C PRO A 603 -19.17 23.62 -11.72
N GLU A 604 -18.63 23.04 -10.64
CA GLU A 604 -17.47 23.63 -9.92
C GLU A 604 -16.10 23.27 -10.53
N LEU A 605 -15.99 22.17 -11.26
CA LEU A 605 -14.79 21.86 -12.04
C LEU A 605 -14.50 22.88 -13.15
N SER A 606 -15.46 23.74 -13.46
CA SER A 606 -15.28 24.85 -14.41
C SER A 606 -14.48 26.03 -13.87
N LEU A 607 -14.18 26.06 -12.55
CA LEU A 607 -13.55 27.20 -11.86
C LEU A 607 -12.11 26.94 -11.43
N ILE A 608 -11.56 25.76 -11.71
CA ILE A 608 -10.10 25.59 -11.56
C ILE A 608 -9.47 26.33 -12.74
N HIS A 609 -9.07 27.56 -12.48
CA HIS A 609 -8.31 28.37 -13.43
C HIS A 609 -7.00 27.62 -13.76
N ILE A 610 -6.85 27.28 -15.03
CA ILE A 610 -5.60 26.88 -15.66
C ILE A 610 -4.63 28.04 -15.57
#